data_195b9262beca1a4bf2ea174838426b84
#
_entry.id   195b9262beca1a4bf2ea174838426b84
#
_cell.length_a   1.000
_cell.length_b   1.000
_cell.length_c   1.000
_cell.angle_alpha   90.00
_cell.angle_beta   90.00
_cell.angle_gamma   90.00
#
_symmetry.space_group_name_H-M   'P 1'
#
loop_
_entity.id
_entity.type
_entity.pdbx_description
1 polymer ?
#
loop_
_entity_poly.entity_id
_entity_poly.type
_entity_poly.pdbx_seq_one_letter_code
_entity_poly.pdbx_strand_id
1 'polypeptide(L)'
;MNNLGLPITRGDLGVANNGASFINGQLFVIDMRVLFICVGNTCRSQMAEGWAKHLGLEAESAGASSYESVVAPKAVAVMAEKGIDISVQYPKSINDVDVDSFNLIYSMGCGVSCPNVPLNDDWELSDPWGDDIAKYRQTRDEIELRVRGLL
;
A
#
# COMPACT_ATOMS: atom_id res chain seq x y z
N MET A 1 -23.21 11.27 7.63
CA MET A 1 -23.84 10.92 8.91
C MET A 1 -24.82 9.78 8.72
N ASN A 2 -24.93 8.93 9.71
CA ASN A 2 -25.95 7.88 9.72
C ASN A 2 -27.30 8.46 10.13
N ASN A 3 -28.34 7.60 10.19
CA ASN A 3 -29.70 8.02 10.53
C ASN A 3 -29.86 8.63 11.93
N LEU A 4 -28.85 8.48 12.78
CA LEU A 4 -28.83 9.03 14.13
C LEU A 4 -28.13 10.40 14.19
N GLY A 5 -27.65 10.91 13.05
CA GLY A 5 -26.93 12.16 12.99
C GLY A 5 -25.48 12.08 13.46
N LEU A 6 -24.95 10.89 13.66
CA LEU A 6 -23.57 10.65 14.08
C LEU A 6 -22.65 10.50 12.87
N PRO A 7 -21.34 10.81 13.03
CA PRO A 7 -20.38 10.56 11.97
C PRO A 7 -20.36 9.09 11.58
N ILE A 8 -20.31 8.83 10.27
CA ILE A 8 -20.22 7.46 9.76
C ILE A 8 -18.76 7.02 9.82
N THR A 9 -18.54 5.85 10.42
CA THR A 9 -17.23 5.17 10.43
C THR A 9 -17.24 4.06 9.39
N ARG A 10 -16.08 3.46 9.14
CA ARG A 10 -15.99 2.30 8.26
C ARG A 10 -16.85 1.14 8.74
N GLY A 11 -16.95 0.95 10.04
CA GLY A 11 -17.80 -0.09 10.61
C GLY A 11 -19.28 0.11 10.28
N ASP A 12 -19.73 1.36 10.23
CA ASP A 12 -21.14 1.67 9.88
C ASP A 12 -21.46 1.39 8.42
N LEU A 13 -20.46 1.34 7.56
CA LEU A 13 -20.62 1.05 6.13
C LEU A 13 -20.62 -0.45 5.83
N GLY A 14 -20.37 -1.30 6.83
CA GLY A 14 -20.29 -2.73 6.65
C GLY A 14 -19.11 -3.13 5.77
N VAL A 15 -19.37 -3.82 4.67
CA VAL A 15 -18.34 -4.31 3.75
C VAL A 15 -17.82 -3.26 2.78
N ALA A 16 -18.37 -2.07 2.77
CA ALA A 16 -18.04 -1.08 1.76
C ALA A 16 -16.72 -0.40 2.06
N ASN A 17 -15.63 -1.05 1.68
CA ASN A 17 -14.30 -0.47 1.77
C ASN A 17 -13.88 0.21 0.47
N ASN A 18 -14.83 0.61 -0.33
CA ASN A 18 -14.60 1.26 -1.62
C ASN A 18 -14.56 2.79 -1.52
N GLY A 19 -14.37 3.33 -0.32
CA GLY A 19 -14.34 4.76 -0.10
C GLY A 19 -15.71 5.44 -0.08
N ALA A 20 -16.80 4.67 -0.06
CA ALA A 20 -18.14 5.24 0.02
C ALA A 20 -18.52 5.56 1.46
N SER A 21 -19.19 6.69 1.67
CA SER A 21 -19.67 7.13 2.97
C SER A 21 -20.98 7.88 2.82
N PHE A 22 -21.79 7.90 3.89
CA PHE A 22 -23.02 8.69 3.95
C PHE A 22 -22.86 9.86 4.91
N ILE A 23 -23.22 11.06 4.45
CA ILE A 23 -23.23 12.25 5.27
C ILE A 23 -24.58 12.96 5.04
N ASN A 24 -25.31 13.21 6.11
CA ASN A 24 -26.66 13.84 6.04
C ASN A 24 -27.59 13.11 5.09
N GLY A 25 -27.49 11.77 5.03
CA GLY A 25 -28.34 10.95 4.17
C GLY A 25 -27.91 10.90 2.71
N GLN A 26 -26.79 11.56 2.36
CA GLN A 26 -26.24 11.52 1.00
C GLN A 26 -25.02 10.62 0.93
N LEU A 27 -24.91 9.88 -0.18
CA LEU A 27 -23.77 9.04 -0.45
C LEU A 27 -22.63 9.90 -1.00
N PHE A 28 -21.47 9.80 -0.36
CA PHE A 28 -20.21 10.39 -0.83
C PHE A 28 -19.23 9.27 -1.10
N VAL A 29 -18.55 9.34 -2.24
CA VAL A 29 -17.43 8.47 -2.55
C VAL A 29 -16.17 9.20 -2.08
N ILE A 30 -15.49 8.65 -1.07
CA ILE A 30 -14.19 9.13 -0.61
C ILE A 30 -13.15 8.25 -1.28
N ASP A 31 -12.50 8.80 -2.30
CA ASP A 31 -11.51 8.09 -3.08
C ASP A 31 -10.17 8.09 -2.33
N MET A 32 -10.05 7.20 -1.33
CA MET A 32 -8.82 7.04 -0.54
C MET A 32 -7.85 6.15 -1.29
N ARG A 33 -6.88 6.78 -1.94
CA ARG A 33 -5.85 6.10 -2.71
C ARG A 33 -4.50 6.26 -2.04
N VAL A 34 -3.79 5.15 -1.87
CA VAL A 34 -2.49 5.10 -1.20
C VAL A 34 -1.40 4.70 -2.19
N LEU A 35 -0.30 5.43 -2.17
CA LEU A 35 0.88 5.10 -2.96
C LEU A 35 2.00 4.68 -2.00
N PHE A 36 2.60 3.52 -2.28
CA PHE A 36 3.75 3.02 -1.55
C PHE A 36 5.00 3.12 -2.43
N ILE A 37 6.08 3.66 -1.88
CA ILE A 37 7.32 3.90 -2.62
C ILE A 37 8.47 3.17 -1.94
N CYS A 38 9.26 2.44 -2.72
CA CYS A 38 10.57 1.95 -2.28
C CYS A 38 11.59 2.20 -3.38
N VAL A 39 12.82 1.75 -3.20
CA VAL A 39 13.87 2.04 -4.19
C VAL A 39 13.58 1.35 -5.53
N GLY A 40 13.43 0.03 -5.53
CA GLY A 40 13.29 -0.76 -6.77
C GLY A 40 11.89 -1.17 -7.13
N ASN A 41 10.93 -1.02 -6.22
CA ASN A 41 9.53 -1.47 -6.40
C ASN A 41 9.41 -2.97 -6.69
N THR A 42 10.25 -3.78 -6.06
CA THR A 42 10.25 -5.24 -6.26
C THR A 42 9.84 -6.05 -5.03
N CYS A 43 10.01 -5.50 -3.83
CA CYS A 43 9.77 -6.22 -2.57
C CYS A 43 8.79 -5.46 -1.66
N ARG A 44 9.30 -4.50 -0.88
CA ARG A 44 8.56 -3.85 0.21
C ARG A 44 7.29 -3.15 -0.26
N SER A 45 7.39 -2.27 -1.23
CA SER A 45 6.23 -1.53 -1.71
C SER A 45 5.23 -2.42 -2.44
N GLN A 46 5.68 -3.49 -3.10
CA GLN A 46 4.79 -4.46 -3.73
C GLN A 46 3.99 -5.24 -2.67
N MET A 47 4.64 -5.63 -1.57
CA MET A 47 3.95 -6.30 -0.46
C MET A 47 2.94 -5.35 0.21
N ALA A 48 3.31 -4.07 0.37
CA ALA A 48 2.41 -3.06 0.92
C ALA A 48 1.17 -2.85 0.03
N GLU A 49 1.36 -2.76 -1.27
CA GLU A 49 0.26 -2.69 -2.23
C GLU A 49 -0.67 -3.90 -2.10
N GLY A 50 -0.09 -5.10 -2.02
CA GLY A 50 -0.86 -6.33 -1.85
C GLY A 50 -1.69 -6.35 -0.57
N TRP A 51 -1.09 -5.98 0.57
CA TRP A 51 -1.81 -5.89 1.84
C TRP A 51 -2.93 -4.86 1.79
N ALA A 52 -2.66 -3.68 1.23
CA ALA A 52 -3.64 -2.61 1.17
C ALA A 52 -4.86 -3.02 0.34
N LYS A 53 -4.65 -3.60 -0.83
CA LYS A 53 -5.74 -4.10 -1.68
C LYS A 53 -6.52 -5.21 -0.98
N HIS A 54 -5.83 -6.13 -0.33
CA HIS A 54 -6.45 -7.22 0.42
C HIS A 54 -7.36 -6.69 1.53
N LEU A 55 -6.99 -5.59 2.16
CA LEU A 55 -7.73 -4.95 3.24
C LEU A 55 -8.76 -3.93 2.74
N GLY A 56 -8.96 -3.82 1.44
CA GLY A 56 -10.04 -3.01 0.85
C GLY A 56 -9.66 -1.58 0.50
N LEU A 57 -8.35 -1.25 0.50
CA LEU A 57 -7.88 0.07 0.07
C LEU A 57 -7.57 0.08 -1.42
N GLU A 58 -7.75 1.22 -2.08
CA GLU A 58 -7.17 1.44 -3.39
C GLU A 58 -5.69 1.78 -3.20
N ALA A 59 -4.82 1.05 -3.86
CA ALA A 59 -3.39 1.20 -3.66
C ALA A 59 -2.61 0.92 -4.93
N GLU A 60 -1.49 1.62 -5.05
CA GLU A 60 -0.47 1.34 -6.05
C GLU A 60 0.90 1.46 -5.38
N SER A 61 1.92 1.00 -6.07
CA SER A 61 3.30 1.14 -5.64
C SER A 61 4.18 1.57 -6.79
N ALA A 62 5.31 2.19 -6.46
CA ALA A 62 6.27 2.65 -7.46
C ALA A 62 7.67 2.67 -6.85
N GLY A 63 8.68 2.71 -7.70
CA GLY A 63 10.08 2.79 -7.30
C GLY A 63 10.70 4.12 -7.64
N ALA A 64 11.60 4.57 -6.77
CA ALA A 64 12.45 5.73 -7.07
C ALA A 64 13.34 5.45 -8.27
N SER A 65 13.80 4.19 -8.42
CA SER A 65 14.59 3.69 -9.53
C SER A 65 14.15 2.27 -9.85
N SER A 66 13.22 2.11 -10.79
CA SER A 66 12.69 0.79 -11.12
C SER A 66 13.32 0.29 -12.43
N TYR A 67 14.22 -0.67 -12.31
CA TYR A 67 14.89 -1.31 -13.44
C TYR A 67 14.48 -2.77 -13.62
N GLU A 68 13.82 -3.33 -12.61
CA GLU A 68 13.38 -4.72 -12.65
C GLU A 68 12.04 -4.83 -13.37
N SER A 69 11.81 -5.98 -14.02
CA SER A 69 10.58 -6.23 -14.78
C SER A 69 9.56 -7.06 -14.01
N VAL A 70 9.96 -7.68 -12.90
CA VAL A 70 9.09 -8.59 -12.14
C VAL A 70 9.24 -8.34 -10.64
N VAL A 71 8.17 -8.62 -9.91
CA VAL A 71 8.18 -8.63 -8.45
C VAL A 71 9.10 -9.74 -7.97
N ALA A 72 9.84 -9.50 -6.87
CA ALA A 72 10.76 -10.48 -6.32
C ALA A 72 10.03 -11.82 -6.02
N PRO A 73 10.55 -12.96 -6.48
CA PRO A 73 9.87 -14.25 -6.28
C PRO A 73 9.62 -14.58 -4.81
N LYS A 74 10.55 -14.21 -3.91
CA LYS A 74 10.35 -14.43 -2.48
C LYS A 74 9.24 -13.58 -1.90
N ALA A 75 9.05 -12.35 -2.40
CA ALA A 75 7.92 -11.51 -2.02
C ALA A 75 6.60 -12.16 -2.45
N VAL A 76 6.52 -12.64 -3.68
CA VAL A 76 5.34 -13.37 -4.18
C VAL A 76 5.04 -14.58 -3.29
N ALA A 77 6.07 -15.36 -2.95
CA ALA A 77 5.92 -16.59 -2.15
C ALA A 77 5.38 -16.29 -0.75
N VAL A 78 5.95 -15.32 -0.04
CA VAL A 78 5.52 -15.04 1.33
C VAL A 78 4.14 -14.37 1.39
N MET A 79 3.76 -13.60 0.39
CA MET A 79 2.40 -13.05 0.31
C MET A 79 1.39 -14.15 0.01
N ALA A 80 1.73 -15.13 -0.82
CA ALA A 80 0.88 -16.28 -1.10
C ALA A 80 0.59 -17.08 0.17
N GLU A 81 1.52 -17.15 1.12
CA GLU A 81 1.29 -17.78 2.44
C GLU A 81 0.11 -17.15 3.19
N LYS A 82 -0.20 -15.90 2.91
CA LYS A 82 -1.31 -15.16 3.50
C LYS A 82 -2.55 -15.09 2.59
N GLY A 83 -2.54 -15.85 1.49
CA GLY A 83 -3.65 -15.86 0.54
C GLY A 83 -3.69 -14.64 -0.36
N ILE A 84 -2.58 -13.91 -0.49
CA ILE A 84 -2.49 -12.70 -1.29
C ILE A 84 -1.60 -12.97 -2.50
N ASP A 85 -2.15 -12.84 -3.70
CA ASP A 85 -1.41 -13.02 -4.94
C ASP A 85 -0.93 -11.67 -5.46
N ILE A 86 0.38 -11.42 -5.36
CA ILE A 86 1.00 -10.24 -5.93
C ILE A 86 1.78 -10.54 -7.22
N SER A 87 1.67 -11.75 -7.76
CA SER A 87 2.33 -12.11 -9.01
C SER A 87 1.81 -11.33 -10.21
N VAL A 88 0.60 -10.79 -10.12
CA VAL A 88 -0.04 -9.96 -11.15
C VAL A 88 0.40 -8.50 -11.10
N GLN A 89 1.03 -8.09 -10.02
CA GLN A 89 1.58 -6.74 -9.88
C GLN A 89 2.91 -6.66 -10.65
N TYR A 90 3.35 -5.44 -10.94
CA TYR A 90 4.58 -5.24 -11.69
C TYR A 90 5.33 -4.01 -11.18
N PRO A 91 6.68 -4.02 -11.22
CA PRO A 91 7.47 -2.85 -10.88
C PRO A 91 7.26 -1.71 -11.87
N LYS A 92 7.20 -0.49 -11.33
CA LYS A 92 7.10 0.71 -12.16
C LYS A 92 7.80 1.88 -11.48
N SER A 93 8.19 2.85 -12.29
CA SER A 93 8.84 4.08 -11.80
C SER A 93 7.82 5.05 -11.25
N ILE A 94 8.24 5.84 -10.26
CA ILE A 94 7.46 6.97 -9.74
C ILE A 94 7.08 7.95 -10.86
N ASN A 95 7.88 8.02 -11.92
CA ASN A 95 7.60 8.88 -13.07
C ASN A 95 6.41 8.41 -13.91
N ASP A 96 6.00 7.16 -13.74
CA ASP A 96 4.89 6.55 -14.49
C ASP A 96 3.56 6.60 -13.75
N VAL A 97 3.53 7.19 -12.55
CA VAL A 97 2.31 7.33 -11.75
C VAL A 97 1.97 8.79 -11.55
N ASP A 98 0.67 9.09 -11.49
CA ASP A 98 0.18 10.41 -11.16
C ASP A 98 0.15 10.57 -9.63
N VAL A 99 1.23 11.12 -9.09
CA VAL A 99 1.41 11.29 -7.64
C VAL A 99 0.28 12.13 -7.03
N ASP A 100 -0.21 13.13 -7.76
CA ASP A 100 -1.27 14.02 -7.26
C ASP A 100 -2.62 13.33 -7.12
N SER A 101 -2.78 12.15 -7.72
CA SER A 101 -4.02 11.37 -7.60
C SER A 101 -4.12 10.58 -6.30
N PHE A 102 -3.07 10.57 -5.47
CA PHE A 102 -3.05 9.81 -4.22
C PHE A 102 -3.29 10.70 -3.02
N ASN A 103 -4.07 10.22 -2.06
CA ASN A 103 -4.38 10.91 -0.81
C ASN A 103 -3.28 10.70 0.23
N LEU A 104 -2.66 9.54 0.22
CA LEU A 104 -1.62 9.14 1.17
C LEU A 104 -0.43 8.57 0.41
N ILE A 105 0.77 8.96 0.80
CA ILE A 105 2.02 8.48 0.18
C ILE A 105 2.98 8.09 1.30
N TYR A 106 3.41 6.83 1.27
CA TYR A 106 4.35 6.28 2.24
C TYR A 106 5.56 5.70 1.54
N SER A 107 6.76 6.02 2.03
CA SER A 107 7.96 5.33 1.58
C SER A 107 8.29 4.17 2.53
N MET A 108 8.95 3.17 1.98
CA MET A 108 9.34 1.98 2.73
C MET A 108 10.77 2.08 3.28
N GLY A 109 11.40 3.22 3.13
CA GLY A 109 12.79 3.40 3.54
C GLY A 109 13.72 3.59 2.36
N CYS A 110 13.46 4.57 1.48
CA CYS A 110 14.32 4.84 0.33
C CYS A 110 15.52 5.74 0.66
N GLY A 111 15.53 6.35 1.86
CA GLY A 111 16.65 7.18 2.28
C GLY A 111 16.94 8.33 1.31
N VAL A 112 18.21 8.48 0.91
CA VAL A 112 18.64 9.52 -0.03
C VAL A 112 18.13 9.30 -1.46
N SER A 113 17.63 8.10 -1.76
CA SER A 113 17.05 7.77 -3.07
C SER A 113 15.58 8.11 -3.16
N CYS A 114 14.98 8.66 -2.10
CA CYS A 114 13.58 9.06 -2.10
C CYS A 114 13.32 10.14 -3.14
N PRO A 115 12.29 10.00 -3.97
CA PRO A 115 11.91 11.05 -4.90
C PRO A 115 11.37 12.26 -4.14
N ASN A 116 11.41 13.42 -4.79
CA ASN A 116 10.87 14.66 -4.20
C ASN A 116 9.35 14.70 -4.35
N VAL A 117 8.66 13.96 -3.49
CA VAL A 117 7.20 13.90 -3.43
C VAL A 117 6.75 14.12 -1.99
N PRO A 118 5.51 14.60 -1.76
CA PRO A 118 5.02 14.85 -0.41
C PRO A 118 4.70 13.52 0.29
N LEU A 119 5.61 13.05 1.15
CA LEU A 119 5.42 11.84 1.93
C LEU A 119 4.60 12.13 3.18
N ASN A 120 3.64 11.24 3.49
CA ASN A 120 2.97 11.26 4.78
C ASN A 120 3.87 10.68 5.88
N ASP A 121 4.66 9.65 5.54
CA ASP A 121 5.65 9.08 6.45
C ASP A 121 6.63 8.20 5.66
N ASP A 122 7.79 7.95 6.27
CA ASP A 122 8.75 6.94 5.82
C ASP A 122 8.78 5.84 6.88
N TRP A 123 8.43 4.62 6.48
CA TRP A 123 8.34 3.50 7.42
C TRP A 123 9.69 2.90 7.79
N GLU A 124 10.76 3.32 7.14
CA GLU A 124 12.16 2.95 7.46
C GLU A 124 12.37 1.44 7.60
N LEU A 125 11.73 0.66 6.73
CA LEU A 125 11.83 -0.78 6.76
C LEU A 125 13.13 -1.24 6.12
N SER A 126 13.78 -2.25 6.72
CA SER A 126 14.95 -2.90 6.10
C SER A 126 14.54 -3.56 4.79
N ASP A 127 15.40 -3.43 3.77
CA ASP A 127 15.16 -4.06 2.48
C ASP A 127 15.54 -5.53 2.56
N PRO A 128 14.59 -6.46 2.31
CA PRO A 128 14.89 -7.89 2.35
C PRO A 128 15.56 -8.41 1.09
N TRP A 129 15.79 -7.57 0.08
CA TRP A 129 16.40 -7.98 -1.18
C TRP A 129 17.74 -8.69 -0.93
N GLY A 130 17.88 -9.88 -1.51
CA GLY A 130 19.09 -10.70 -1.34
C GLY A 130 19.11 -11.52 -0.04
N ASP A 131 18.17 -11.30 0.86
CA ASP A 131 18.07 -12.05 2.12
C ASP A 131 17.28 -13.35 1.95
N ASP A 132 17.23 -14.15 3.01
CA ASP A 132 16.50 -15.41 3.04
C ASP A 132 14.98 -15.17 3.18
N ILE A 133 14.23 -16.26 3.06
CA ILE A 133 12.77 -16.22 3.10
C ILE A 133 12.25 -15.76 4.48
N ALA A 134 12.98 -16.03 5.54
CA ALA A 134 12.58 -15.63 6.89
C ALA A 134 12.57 -14.10 7.02
N LYS A 135 13.54 -13.42 6.40
CA LYS A 135 13.58 -11.96 6.39
C LYS A 135 12.41 -11.37 5.59
N TYR A 136 12.03 -11.98 4.48
CA TYR A 136 10.86 -11.57 3.71
C TYR A 136 9.58 -11.75 4.54
N ARG A 137 9.44 -12.83 5.29
CA ARG A 137 8.28 -13.04 6.18
C ARG A 137 8.22 -11.97 7.27
N GLN A 138 9.34 -11.66 7.89
CA GLN A 138 9.41 -10.61 8.91
C GLN A 138 8.99 -9.25 8.36
N THR A 139 9.51 -8.87 7.20
CA THR A 139 9.17 -7.63 6.52
C THR A 139 7.69 -7.59 6.13
N ARG A 140 7.17 -8.70 5.58
CA ARG A 140 5.75 -8.84 5.26
C ARG A 140 4.86 -8.59 6.47
N ASP A 141 5.19 -9.17 7.61
CA ASP A 141 4.37 -9.07 8.82
C ASP A 141 4.42 -7.67 9.42
N GLU A 142 5.57 -7.01 9.34
CA GLU A 142 5.69 -5.63 9.77
C GLU A 142 4.89 -4.68 8.88
N ILE A 143 4.93 -4.89 7.57
CA ILE A 143 4.13 -4.12 6.60
C ILE A 143 2.65 -4.31 6.89
N GLU A 144 2.20 -5.51 7.19
CA GLU A 144 0.80 -5.77 7.56
C GLU A 144 0.36 -4.87 8.72
N LEU A 145 1.16 -4.80 9.77
CA LEU A 145 0.83 -3.96 10.94
C LEU A 145 0.69 -2.49 10.55
N ARG A 146 1.61 -2.00 9.70
CA ARG A 146 1.60 -0.61 9.24
C ARG A 146 0.37 -0.32 8.38
N VAL A 147 0.06 -1.21 7.44
CA VAL A 147 -1.10 -1.03 6.55
C VAL A 147 -2.41 -1.09 7.35
N ARG A 148 -2.52 -2.00 8.31
CA ARG A 148 -3.70 -2.06 9.19
C ARG A 148 -3.87 -0.78 9.99
N GLY A 149 -2.80 -0.11 10.34
CA GLY A 149 -2.84 1.18 11.01
C GLY A 149 -3.43 2.32 10.16
N LEU A 150 -3.59 2.13 8.86
CA LEU A 150 -4.20 3.11 7.96
C LEU A 150 -5.73 3.00 7.90
N LEU A 151 -6.30 1.95 8.45
CA LEU A 151 -7.75 1.69 8.36
C LEU A 151 -8.56 2.50 9.40
#